data_7a720057c5817b626e1435309dbea3f1
#
_entry.id   7a720057c5817b626e1435309dbea3f1
#
_cell.length_a   1.000
_cell.length_b   1.000
_cell.length_c   1.000
_cell.angle_alpha   90.00
_cell.angle_beta   90.00
_cell.angle_gamma   90.00
#
_symmetry.space_group_name_H-M   'P 1'
#
loop_
_entity.id
_entity.type
_entity.pdbx_description
1 polymer ?
#
loop_
_entity_poly.entity_id
_entity_poly.type
_entity_poly.pdbx_seq_one_letter_code
_entity_poly.pdbx_strand_id
1 'polypeptide(L)'
;MENICFEKVNFTYALGDRPALNDVSFSVKEGEMCLVIGKSAAGKSTLLRLIKKEIAPAGKLGGKITVPDGIGFVSQNVEESIVCDRVRSELSFGLTNLGLPKEYIELKVNETAGYFNLSSKLDSVISSLSGGEKQILNLASVMITKPQVLVLDEPTCQLDPVWAERFITVIKKLHRDFGTTVIIAEHLLGELYDCTDSVMLVENGTVEAKTSPEKMIEYLKKSSNPLLESVPLSFRLFDAMGDISLCRKKLGEKNLPALRDKNEKCKAAIKAKSLIFSYKKDTQVIKNLSFTAYENKINVILGANSSGKSTLLKLMSGVLKQQYGKIKKDKAVSMLCQNPRDLFTKEKCSNEAQFGELTAFLEIDEIKDSHPYDISEGQAQRLALAKVLQTGADIILLDEPTKALDSAFKQKLASKLESLCDMGKTIVITTHDVNFAAEYGEYISFLSNGEIITTQPKRAFFSSLDFFTSSAFKITHGILEGYVCEKDLEGVE
;
A
#
# COMPACT_ATOMS: atom_id res chain seq x y z
N MET A 1 -16.69 20.63 -19.91
CA MET A 1 -16.83 19.69 -21.05
C MET A 1 -16.36 18.31 -20.59
N GLU A 2 -16.75 17.23 -21.29
CA GLU A 2 -16.18 15.91 -21.02
C GLU A 2 -14.74 15.88 -21.51
N ASN A 3 -13.80 15.56 -20.64
CA ASN A 3 -12.37 15.57 -20.96
C ASN A 3 -11.89 14.19 -21.39
N ILE A 4 -12.45 13.15 -20.76
CA ILE A 4 -12.18 11.75 -21.07
C ILE A 4 -13.51 11.03 -21.26
N CYS A 5 -13.65 10.26 -22.34
CA CYS A 5 -14.85 9.49 -22.62
C CYS A 5 -14.50 8.11 -23.16
N PHE A 6 -15.06 7.08 -22.53
CA PHE A 6 -15.03 5.69 -22.98
C PHE A 6 -16.43 5.30 -23.44
N GLU A 7 -16.56 4.78 -24.66
CA GLU A 7 -17.81 4.36 -25.27
C GLU A 7 -17.71 2.88 -25.67
N LYS A 8 -18.37 2.00 -24.91
CA LYS A 8 -18.42 0.55 -25.14
C LYS A 8 -17.05 -0.08 -25.37
N VAL A 9 -16.08 0.28 -24.54
CA VAL A 9 -14.69 -0.16 -24.69
C VAL A 9 -14.54 -1.60 -24.22
N ASN A 10 -13.98 -2.42 -25.10
CA ASN A 10 -13.58 -3.80 -24.83
C ASN A 10 -12.10 -3.92 -25.06
N PHE A 11 -11.38 -4.60 -24.18
CA PHE A 11 -9.96 -4.82 -24.34
C PHE A 11 -9.56 -6.23 -23.93
N THR A 12 -8.78 -6.90 -24.80
CA THR A 12 -8.18 -8.22 -24.53
C THR A 12 -6.69 -8.15 -24.81
N TYR A 13 -5.87 -8.56 -23.87
CA TYR A 13 -4.40 -8.62 -24.03
C TYR A 13 -4.01 -9.55 -25.19
N ALA A 14 -2.90 -9.27 -25.86
CA ALA A 14 -2.44 -10.05 -27.03
C ALA A 14 -2.20 -11.54 -26.73
N LEU A 15 -1.78 -11.86 -25.51
CA LEU A 15 -1.53 -13.22 -25.02
C LEU A 15 -2.65 -13.75 -24.11
N GLY A 16 -3.78 -13.04 -23.99
CA GLY A 16 -4.89 -13.40 -23.12
C GLY A 16 -6.09 -13.88 -23.91
N ASP A 17 -6.78 -14.90 -23.39
CA ASP A 17 -8.02 -15.43 -23.99
C ASP A 17 -9.29 -14.76 -23.43
N ARG A 18 -9.17 -14.04 -22.32
CA ARG A 18 -10.32 -13.38 -21.66
C ARG A 18 -10.19 -11.86 -21.77
N PRO A 19 -11.33 -11.15 -21.97
CA PRO A 19 -11.33 -9.69 -21.95
C PRO A 19 -10.95 -9.16 -20.56
N ALA A 20 -9.99 -8.23 -20.55
CA ALA A 20 -9.59 -7.49 -19.35
C ALA A 20 -10.55 -6.32 -19.06
N LEU A 21 -11.16 -5.78 -20.12
CA LEU A 21 -12.27 -4.81 -20.03
C LEU A 21 -13.40 -5.26 -20.95
N ASN A 22 -14.65 -5.10 -20.48
CA ASN A 22 -15.84 -5.54 -21.19
C ASN A 22 -16.93 -4.48 -21.12
N ASP A 23 -17.34 -3.95 -22.27
CA ASP A 23 -18.39 -2.94 -22.45
C ASP A 23 -18.28 -1.72 -21.52
N VAL A 24 -17.06 -1.23 -21.33
CA VAL A 24 -16.77 -0.11 -20.42
C VAL A 24 -17.20 1.20 -21.03
N SER A 25 -18.08 1.92 -20.31
CA SER A 25 -18.58 3.25 -20.71
C SER A 25 -18.62 4.19 -19.51
N PHE A 26 -17.89 5.30 -19.59
CA PHE A 26 -17.89 6.37 -18.58
C PHE A 26 -17.33 7.67 -19.17
N SER A 27 -17.55 8.77 -18.45
CA SER A 27 -16.87 10.03 -18.78
C SER A 27 -16.31 10.69 -17.51
N VAL A 28 -15.22 11.46 -17.68
CA VAL A 28 -14.61 12.32 -16.65
C VAL A 28 -14.61 13.76 -17.20
N LYS A 29 -15.08 14.70 -16.39
CA LYS A 29 -15.15 16.11 -16.77
C LYS A 29 -13.80 16.79 -16.62
N GLU A 30 -13.60 17.89 -17.32
CA GLU A 30 -12.44 18.75 -17.14
C GLU A 30 -12.40 19.31 -15.71
N GLY A 31 -11.23 19.23 -15.08
CA GLY A 31 -11.04 19.64 -13.69
C GLY A 31 -11.68 18.72 -12.65
N GLU A 32 -12.15 17.51 -13.02
CA GLU A 32 -12.70 16.54 -12.08
C GLU A 32 -11.58 15.70 -11.45
N MET A 33 -11.67 15.44 -10.14
CA MET A 33 -10.87 14.43 -9.46
C MET A 33 -11.69 13.15 -9.30
N CYS A 34 -11.34 12.11 -10.08
CA CYS A 34 -12.04 10.82 -10.09
C CYS A 34 -11.17 9.74 -9.41
N LEU A 35 -11.70 9.14 -8.34
CA LEU A 35 -11.09 8.01 -7.65
C LEU A 35 -11.60 6.70 -8.24
N VAL A 36 -10.70 5.83 -8.66
CA VAL A 36 -11.01 4.50 -9.20
C VAL A 36 -10.78 3.44 -8.12
N ILE A 37 -11.85 2.75 -7.73
CA ILE A 37 -11.81 1.69 -6.74
C ILE A 37 -12.15 0.34 -7.36
N GLY A 38 -11.69 -0.75 -6.74
CA GLY A 38 -11.96 -2.11 -7.21
C GLY A 38 -10.94 -3.09 -6.64
N LYS A 39 -11.26 -4.37 -6.66
CA LYS A 39 -10.35 -5.44 -6.21
C LYS A 39 -9.08 -5.50 -7.07
N SER A 40 -8.06 -6.19 -6.58
CA SER A 40 -6.88 -6.52 -7.38
C SER A 40 -7.32 -7.32 -8.62
N ALA A 41 -6.68 -7.05 -9.75
CA ALA A 41 -7.01 -7.64 -11.08
C ALA A 41 -8.43 -7.31 -11.62
N ALA A 42 -9.16 -6.34 -11.06
CA ALA A 42 -10.47 -5.91 -11.57
C ALA A 42 -10.40 -5.17 -12.93
N GLY A 43 -9.21 -4.82 -13.43
CA GLY A 43 -9.02 -4.10 -14.69
C GLY A 43 -8.64 -2.62 -14.53
N LYS A 44 -8.45 -2.11 -13.30
CA LYS A 44 -8.12 -0.69 -13.01
C LYS A 44 -6.89 -0.20 -13.79
N SER A 45 -5.74 -0.87 -13.63
CA SER A 45 -4.50 -0.49 -14.32
C SER A 45 -4.61 -0.59 -15.83
N THR A 46 -5.35 -1.57 -16.35
CA THR A 46 -5.63 -1.69 -17.79
C THR A 46 -6.43 -0.50 -18.29
N LEU A 47 -7.50 -0.13 -17.57
CA LEU A 47 -8.32 1.03 -17.88
C LEU A 47 -7.49 2.31 -17.88
N LEU A 48 -6.67 2.54 -16.84
CA LEU A 48 -5.83 3.72 -16.72
C LEU A 48 -4.77 3.80 -17.84
N ARG A 49 -4.13 2.71 -18.18
CA ARG A 49 -3.12 2.67 -19.27
C ARG A 49 -3.72 2.94 -20.65
N LEU A 50 -4.97 2.55 -20.89
CA LEU A 50 -5.67 2.84 -22.15
C LEU A 50 -5.97 4.34 -22.33
N ILE A 51 -5.97 5.15 -21.27
CA ILE A 51 -6.12 6.60 -21.37
C ILE A 51 -4.90 7.21 -22.08
N LYS A 52 -3.70 6.68 -21.89
CA LYS A 52 -2.47 7.17 -22.52
C LYS A 52 -1.96 6.20 -23.59
N LYS A 53 -2.14 6.56 -24.86
CA LYS A 53 -1.85 5.69 -26.02
C LYS A 53 -0.43 5.13 -26.04
N GLU A 54 0.56 5.92 -25.59
CA GLU A 54 1.99 5.56 -25.61
C GLU A 54 2.34 4.39 -24.68
N ILE A 55 1.51 4.15 -23.64
CA ILE A 55 1.70 3.05 -22.70
C ILE A 55 0.55 2.05 -22.71
N ALA A 56 -0.35 2.19 -23.68
CA ALA A 56 -1.44 1.25 -23.85
C ALA A 56 -0.89 -0.17 -24.07
N PRO A 57 -1.39 -1.17 -23.34
CA PRO A 57 -0.89 -2.53 -23.48
C PRO A 57 -1.23 -3.11 -24.86
N ALA A 58 -0.39 -4.04 -25.34
CA ALA A 58 -0.63 -4.72 -26.60
C ALA A 58 -1.86 -5.63 -26.49
N GLY A 59 -2.82 -5.49 -27.42
CA GLY A 59 -4.05 -6.26 -27.40
C GLY A 59 -5.07 -5.84 -28.45
N LYS A 60 -6.25 -6.41 -28.36
CA LYS A 60 -7.41 -6.07 -29.21
C LYS A 60 -8.29 -5.06 -28.47
N LEU A 61 -8.42 -3.87 -29.03
CA LEU A 61 -9.26 -2.79 -28.53
C LEU A 61 -10.51 -2.68 -29.42
N GLY A 62 -11.70 -2.67 -28.81
CA GLY A 62 -12.97 -2.35 -29.42
C GLY A 62 -13.62 -1.17 -28.72
N GLY A 63 -14.61 -0.53 -29.36
CA GLY A 63 -15.23 0.68 -28.83
C GLY A 63 -14.43 1.95 -29.18
N LYS A 64 -14.73 3.05 -28.47
CA LYS A 64 -14.10 4.36 -28.72
C LYS A 64 -13.59 4.98 -27.44
N ILE A 65 -12.36 5.50 -27.47
CA ILE A 65 -11.76 6.27 -26.37
C ILE A 65 -11.44 7.66 -26.90
N THR A 66 -12.00 8.67 -26.25
CA THR A 66 -11.72 10.08 -26.54
C THR A 66 -11.00 10.67 -25.34
N VAL A 67 -9.82 11.22 -25.56
CA VAL A 67 -8.96 11.82 -24.53
C VAL A 67 -8.32 13.10 -25.09
N PRO A 68 -7.98 14.09 -24.24
CA PRO A 68 -7.27 15.28 -24.69
C PRO A 68 -5.81 14.96 -25.01
N ASP A 69 -5.13 15.90 -25.65
CA ASP A 69 -3.68 15.90 -25.74
C ASP A 69 -3.07 16.27 -24.37
N GLY A 70 -1.85 15.76 -24.10
CA GLY A 70 -1.12 16.12 -22.87
C GLY A 70 -1.61 15.36 -21.63
N ILE A 71 -1.44 14.04 -21.64
CA ILE A 71 -1.73 13.15 -20.50
C ILE A 71 -0.43 12.82 -19.76
N GLY A 72 -0.39 13.15 -18.48
CA GLY A 72 0.63 12.71 -17.53
C GLY A 72 0.25 11.37 -16.91
N PHE A 73 1.20 10.44 -16.79
CA PHE A 73 0.96 9.14 -16.16
C PHE A 73 2.02 8.86 -15.11
N VAL A 74 1.58 8.51 -13.91
CA VAL A 74 2.43 8.08 -12.78
C VAL A 74 2.10 6.62 -12.49
N SER A 75 3.08 5.74 -12.68
CA SER A 75 2.91 4.30 -12.48
C SER A 75 3.09 3.89 -11.02
N GLN A 76 2.62 2.71 -10.70
CA GLN A 76 2.77 2.06 -9.39
C GLN A 76 4.26 1.85 -9.02
N ASN A 77 5.09 1.49 -9.99
CA ASN A 77 6.51 1.24 -9.79
C ASN A 77 7.36 2.42 -10.27
N VAL A 78 7.88 3.18 -9.32
CA VAL A 78 8.72 4.36 -9.59
C VAL A 78 10.00 4.00 -10.33
N GLU A 79 10.62 2.87 -9.99
CA GLU A 79 11.90 2.45 -10.60
C GLU A 79 11.77 2.15 -12.10
N GLU A 80 10.58 1.80 -12.58
CA GLU A 80 10.30 1.60 -14.01
C GLU A 80 10.06 2.92 -14.76
N SER A 81 9.75 3.99 -14.06
CA SER A 81 9.42 5.30 -14.64
C SER A 81 10.62 6.22 -14.72
N ILE A 82 11.59 6.09 -13.81
CA ILE A 82 12.80 6.90 -13.76
C ILE A 82 13.79 6.42 -14.82
N VAL A 83 14.24 7.36 -15.66
CA VAL A 83 15.12 7.10 -16.81
C VAL A 83 16.56 7.56 -16.54
N CYS A 84 16.72 8.67 -15.81
CA CYS A 84 18.03 9.28 -15.56
C CYS A 84 18.62 8.86 -14.20
N ASP A 85 19.92 9.09 -14.02
CA ASP A 85 20.64 8.83 -12.77
C ASP A 85 20.65 10.01 -11.79
N ARG A 86 20.32 11.25 -12.26
CA ARG A 86 20.30 12.48 -11.46
C ARG A 86 18.97 13.19 -11.52
N VAL A 87 18.60 13.81 -10.40
CA VAL A 87 17.34 14.57 -10.25
C VAL A 87 17.17 15.64 -11.31
N ARG A 88 18.19 16.48 -11.55
CA ARG A 88 18.15 17.52 -12.58
C ARG A 88 17.91 16.94 -13.98
N SER A 89 18.61 15.87 -14.31
CA SER A 89 18.48 15.20 -15.61
C SER A 89 17.08 14.63 -15.80
N GLU A 90 16.53 14.01 -14.78
CA GLU A 90 15.18 13.44 -14.79
C GLU A 90 14.13 14.54 -15.02
N LEU A 91 14.19 15.64 -14.29
CA LEU A 91 13.27 16.77 -14.47
C LEU A 91 13.40 17.41 -15.87
N SER A 92 14.61 17.49 -16.43
CA SER A 92 14.83 18.09 -17.74
C SER A 92 14.50 17.16 -18.92
N PHE A 93 14.43 15.84 -18.68
CA PHE A 93 14.35 14.82 -19.73
C PHE A 93 13.19 15.04 -20.69
N GLY A 94 11.96 15.19 -20.17
CA GLY A 94 10.77 15.39 -21.00
C GLY A 94 10.83 16.67 -21.84
N LEU A 95 11.29 17.78 -21.25
CA LEU A 95 11.41 19.08 -21.94
C LEU A 95 12.52 19.07 -23.00
N THR A 96 13.60 18.32 -22.75
CA THR A 96 14.69 18.14 -23.70
C THR A 96 14.22 17.37 -24.94
N ASN A 97 13.43 16.30 -24.72
CA ASN A 97 12.87 15.51 -25.82
C ASN A 97 11.86 16.31 -26.68
N LEU A 98 11.20 17.32 -26.07
CA LEU A 98 10.35 18.27 -26.79
C LEU A 98 11.14 19.33 -27.58
N GLY A 99 12.48 19.30 -27.52
CA GLY A 99 13.35 20.23 -28.25
C GLY A 99 13.30 21.68 -27.75
N LEU A 100 12.92 21.90 -26.49
CA LEU A 100 12.78 23.25 -25.93
C LEU A 100 14.15 23.92 -25.70
N PRO A 101 14.24 25.24 -25.73
CA PRO A 101 15.50 26.00 -25.49
C PRO A 101 16.06 25.68 -24.08
N LYS A 102 17.39 25.55 -23.98
CA LYS A 102 18.09 25.24 -22.74
C LYS A 102 17.76 26.19 -21.59
N GLU A 103 17.72 27.48 -21.87
CA GLU A 103 17.38 28.50 -20.86
C GLU A 103 15.97 28.33 -20.30
N TYR A 104 15.01 27.96 -21.16
CA TYR A 104 13.65 27.65 -20.74
C TYR A 104 13.59 26.38 -19.88
N ILE A 105 14.34 25.35 -20.28
CA ILE A 105 14.42 24.09 -19.51
C ILE A 105 14.98 24.37 -18.12
N GLU A 106 16.10 25.11 -18.00
CA GLU A 106 16.69 25.46 -16.70
C GLU A 106 15.71 26.23 -15.80
N LEU A 107 14.99 27.18 -16.37
CA LEU A 107 13.96 27.93 -15.64
C LEU A 107 12.90 26.98 -15.10
N LYS A 108 12.37 26.08 -15.95
CA LYS A 108 11.30 25.15 -15.58
C LYS A 108 11.77 24.11 -14.57
N VAL A 109 12.98 23.60 -14.70
CA VAL A 109 13.57 22.66 -13.73
C VAL A 109 13.67 23.31 -12.35
N ASN A 110 14.17 24.55 -12.26
CA ASN A 110 14.29 25.25 -10.98
C ASN A 110 12.91 25.61 -10.37
N GLU A 111 11.95 26.06 -11.20
CA GLU A 111 10.57 26.34 -10.80
C GLU A 111 9.92 25.08 -10.21
N THR A 112 9.99 23.97 -10.94
CA THR A 112 9.42 22.69 -10.53
C THR A 112 10.10 22.13 -9.27
N ALA A 113 11.42 22.17 -9.22
CA ALA A 113 12.17 21.74 -8.04
C ALA A 113 11.79 22.57 -6.80
N GLY A 114 11.55 23.86 -6.95
CA GLY A 114 11.06 24.73 -5.87
C GLY A 114 9.66 24.32 -5.40
N TYR A 115 8.74 24.11 -6.33
CA TYR A 115 7.36 23.73 -6.01
C TYR A 115 7.25 22.39 -5.28
N PHE A 116 8.04 21.39 -5.71
CA PHE A 116 8.05 20.04 -5.14
C PHE A 116 9.06 19.84 -3.99
N ASN A 117 9.72 20.90 -3.50
CA ASN A 117 10.75 20.85 -2.46
C ASN A 117 11.96 19.95 -2.80
N LEU A 118 12.36 19.93 -4.07
CA LEU A 118 13.49 19.16 -4.58
C LEU A 118 14.75 20.01 -4.83
N SER A 119 14.72 21.33 -4.56
CA SER A 119 15.80 22.28 -4.88
C SER A 119 17.14 21.86 -4.27
N SER A 120 17.17 21.40 -3.03
CA SER A 120 18.39 20.94 -2.34
C SER A 120 18.90 19.59 -2.86
N LYS A 121 18.13 18.89 -3.68
CA LYS A 121 18.41 17.55 -4.21
C LYS A 121 18.72 17.55 -5.71
N LEU A 122 18.67 18.70 -6.40
CA LEU A 122 18.83 18.78 -7.86
C LEU A 122 20.09 18.09 -8.40
N ASP A 123 21.20 18.19 -7.69
CA ASP A 123 22.46 17.60 -8.10
C ASP A 123 22.72 16.20 -7.50
N SER A 124 21.75 15.67 -6.74
CA SER A 124 21.83 14.35 -6.13
C SER A 124 21.63 13.22 -7.15
N VAL A 125 22.25 12.08 -6.88
CA VAL A 125 22.00 10.82 -7.60
C VAL A 125 20.67 10.24 -7.10
N ILE A 126 19.80 9.81 -8.00
CA ILE A 126 18.44 9.34 -7.67
C ILE A 126 18.47 8.10 -6.77
N SER A 127 19.48 7.24 -6.92
CA SER A 127 19.65 6.08 -6.02
C SER A 127 19.88 6.42 -4.54
N SER A 128 20.24 7.68 -4.24
CA SER A 128 20.39 8.17 -2.85
C SER A 128 19.09 8.70 -2.25
N LEU A 129 18.02 8.87 -3.05
CA LEU A 129 16.73 9.35 -2.60
C LEU A 129 15.95 8.24 -1.88
N SER A 130 15.16 8.62 -0.89
CA SER A 130 14.15 7.73 -0.28
C SER A 130 13.04 7.39 -1.28
N GLY A 131 12.28 6.33 -1.02
CA GLY A 131 11.14 5.93 -1.87
C GLY A 131 10.12 7.07 -2.05
N GLY A 132 9.81 7.80 -0.97
CA GLY A 132 8.90 8.96 -1.05
C GLY A 132 9.47 10.12 -1.87
N GLU A 133 10.76 10.43 -1.75
CA GLU A 133 11.42 11.45 -2.58
C GLU A 133 11.44 11.06 -4.06
N LYS A 134 11.66 9.77 -4.37
CA LYS A 134 11.58 9.26 -5.76
C LYS A 134 10.17 9.41 -6.32
N GLN A 135 9.13 9.12 -5.52
CA GLN A 135 7.74 9.25 -5.96
C GLN A 135 7.37 10.72 -6.22
N ILE A 136 7.82 11.65 -5.37
CA ILE A 136 7.66 13.09 -5.61
C ILE A 136 8.42 13.53 -6.85
N LEU A 137 9.63 13.01 -7.08
CA LEU A 137 10.41 13.30 -8.29
C LEU A 137 9.69 12.80 -9.55
N ASN A 138 9.15 11.58 -9.54
CA ASN A 138 8.36 11.01 -10.64
C ASN A 138 7.13 11.88 -10.95
N LEU A 139 6.38 12.29 -9.92
CA LEU A 139 5.27 13.23 -10.10
C LEU A 139 5.73 14.58 -10.68
N ALA A 140 6.84 15.12 -10.19
CA ALA A 140 7.41 16.38 -10.65
C ALA A 140 7.87 16.32 -12.12
N SER A 141 8.50 15.20 -12.54
CA SER A 141 8.93 14.97 -13.94
C SER A 141 7.76 14.85 -14.91
N VAL A 142 6.62 14.38 -14.45
CA VAL A 142 5.37 14.37 -15.22
C VAL A 142 4.75 15.77 -15.25
N MET A 143 4.65 16.45 -14.12
CA MET A 143 3.97 17.74 -13.99
C MET A 143 4.73 18.91 -14.64
N ILE A 144 6.05 18.80 -14.85
CA ILE A 144 6.85 19.84 -15.52
C ILE A 144 6.39 20.10 -16.97
N THR A 145 5.77 19.10 -17.61
CA THR A 145 5.19 19.21 -18.95
C THR A 145 3.79 19.84 -18.96
N LYS A 146 3.23 20.14 -17.78
CA LYS A 146 1.88 20.70 -17.56
C LYS A 146 0.77 19.92 -18.27
N PRO A 147 0.60 18.65 -17.93
CA PRO A 147 -0.45 17.84 -18.53
C PRO A 147 -1.85 18.35 -18.15
N GLN A 148 -2.81 18.23 -19.07
CA GLN A 148 -4.23 18.56 -18.82
C GLN A 148 -4.89 17.51 -17.94
N VAL A 149 -4.44 16.27 -18.07
CA VAL A 149 -4.92 15.11 -17.30
C VAL A 149 -3.74 14.45 -16.61
N LEU A 150 -3.88 14.18 -15.33
CA LEU A 150 -2.94 13.40 -14.52
C LEU A 150 -3.58 12.06 -14.17
N VAL A 151 -3.01 10.98 -14.65
CA VAL A 151 -3.43 9.61 -14.34
C VAL A 151 -2.42 9.00 -13.38
N LEU A 152 -2.91 8.42 -12.27
CA LEU A 152 -2.08 7.82 -11.24
C LEU A 152 -2.56 6.39 -10.94
N ASP A 153 -1.67 5.43 -11.11
CA ASP A 153 -1.94 4.01 -10.87
C ASP A 153 -1.26 3.57 -9.56
N GLU A 154 -2.04 3.51 -8.47
CA GLU A 154 -1.64 3.12 -7.12
C GLU A 154 -0.34 3.82 -6.62
N PRO A 155 -0.24 5.15 -6.70
CA PRO A 155 1.01 5.87 -6.47
C PRO A 155 1.50 5.82 -5.02
N THR A 156 0.65 5.45 -4.05
CA THR A 156 1.02 5.42 -2.63
C THR A 156 1.33 4.03 -2.09
N CYS A 157 1.14 2.97 -2.87
CA CYS A 157 1.23 1.57 -2.42
C CYS A 157 2.62 1.16 -1.86
N GLN A 158 3.69 1.89 -2.22
CA GLN A 158 5.06 1.65 -1.76
C GLN A 158 5.52 2.64 -0.68
N LEU A 159 4.67 3.61 -0.32
CA LEU A 159 5.00 4.68 0.62
C LEU A 159 4.59 4.29 2.04
N ASP A 160 5.36 4.76 3.02
CA ASP A 160 4.88 4.75 4.40
C ASP A 160 3.78 5.80 4.60
N PRO A 161 2.98 5.73 5.69
CA PRO A 161 1.84 6.61 5.89
C PRO A 161 2.18 8.11 5.82
N VAL A 162 3.34 8.51 6.33
CA VAL A 162 3.77 9.92 6.33
C VAL A 162 4.04 10.42 4.90
N TRP A 163 4.73 9.60 4.11
CA TRP A 163 4.99 9.94 2.70
C TRP A 163 3.74 9.83 1.83
N ALA A 164 2.85 8.88 2.10
CA ALA A 164 1.56 8.76 1.43
C ALA A 164 0.69 10.01 1.63
N GLU A 165 0.55 10.47 2.90
CA GLU A 165 -0.16 11.70 3.24
C GLU A 165 0.44 12.93 2.55
N ARG A 166 1.77 13.07 2.56
CA ARG A 166 2.46 14.15 1.85
C ARG A 166 2.20 14.12 0.35
N PHE A 167 2.26 12.94 -0.26
CA PHE A 167 2.01 12.76 -1.69
C PHE A 167 0.58 13.17 -2.05
N ILE A 168 -0.41 12.69 -1.30
CA ILE A 168 -1.83 13.05 -1.47
C ILE A 168 -2.02 14.56 -1.30
N THR A 169 -1.38 15.18 -0.30
CA THR A 169 -1.42 16.63 -0.10
C THR A 169 -0.90 17.39 -1.33
N VAL A 170 0.16 16.90 -1.97
CA VAL A 170 0.69 17.48 -3.20
C VAL A 170 -0.31 17.33 -4.35
N ILE A 171 -0.95 16.16 -4.51
CA ILE A 171 -2.00 15.94 -5.53
C ILE A 171 -3.17 16.91 -5.33
N LYS A 172 -3.69 17.01 -4.09
CA LYS A 172 -4.76 17.97 -3.75
C LYS A 172 -4.38 19.40 -4.13
N LYS A 173 -3.13 19.79 -3.84
CA LYS A 173 -2.62 21.11 -4.18
C LYS A 173 -2.54 21.31 -5.69
N LEU A 174 -2.01 20.35 -6.44
CA LEU A 174 -1.93 20.40 -7.91
C LEU A 174 -3.32 20.53 -8.55
N HIS A 175 -4.27 19.72 -8.11
CA HIS A 175 -5.65 19.78 -8.59
C HIS A 175 -6.28 21.16 -8.34
N ARG A 176 -6.16 21.69 -7.10
CA ARG A 176 -6.71 22.99 -6.73
C ARG A 176 -6.04 24.16 -7.44
N ASP A 177 -4.69 24.16 -7.49
CA ASP A 177 -3.90 25.32 -7.97
C ASP A 177 -3.90 25.42 -9.51
N PHE A 178 -3.99 24.28 -10.21
CA PHE A 178 -3.91 24.21 -11.68
C PHE A 178 -5.19 23.77 -12.36
N GLY A 179 -6.21 23.31 -11.62
CA GLY A 179 -7.44 22.76 -12.21
C GLY A 179 -7.20 21.48 -13.03
N THR A 180 -6.09 20.78 -12.78
CA THR A 180 -5.73 19.56 -13.50
C THR A 180 -6.79 18.48 -13.27
N THR A 181 -7.28 17.85 -14.35
CA THR A 181 -8.13 16.66 -14.22
C THR A 181 -7.31 15.52 -13.67
N VAL A 182 -7.77 14.86 -12.60
CA VAL A 182 -7.04 13.78 -11.93
C VAL A 182 -7.85 12.50 -11.97
N ILE A 183 -7.24 11.41 -12.43
CA ILE A 183 -7.79 10.07 -12.30
C ILE A 183 -6.78 9.25 -11.49
N ILE A 184 -7.20 8.75 -10.35
CA ILE A 184 -6.32 8.03 -9.43
C ILE A 184 -6.94 6.69 -9.03
N ALA A 185 -6.22 5.58 -9.25
CA ALA A 185 -6.56 4.29 -8.66
C ALA A 185 -5.81 4.11 -7.35
N GLU A 186 -6.52 3.75 -6.29
CA GLU A 186 -5.95 3.47 -4.99
C GLU A 186 -6.73 2.40 -4.22
N HIS A 187 -6.01 1.70 -3.34
CA HIS A 187 -6.59 0.74 -2.40
C HIS A 187 -6.78 1.33 -1.01
N LEU A 188 -5.87 2.23 -0.60
CA LEU A 188 -5.95 2.95 0.68
C LEU A 188 -6.66 4.28 0.43
N LEU A 189 -7.98 4.28 0.59
CA LEU A 189 -8.81 5.41 0.19
C LEU A 189 -8.66 6.63 1.11
N GLY A 190 -8.36 6.40 2.38
CA GLY A 190 -7.98 7.38 3.40
C GLY A 190 -8.41 8.82 3.12
N GLU A 191 -7.41 9.69 3.01
CA GLU A 191 -7.61 11.12 2.75
C GLU A 191 -8.03 11.48 1.32
N LEU A 192 -7.92 10.55 0.35
CA LEU A 192 -8.36 10.80 -1.01
C LEU A 192 -9.88 10.87 -1.11
N TYR A 193 -10.58 10.09 -0.31
CA TYR A 193 -12.04 10.01 -0.36
C TYR A 193 -12.71 11.36 -0.10
N ASP A 194 -12.13 12.16 0.82
CA ASP A 194 -12.64 13.47 1.20
C ASP A 194 -12.50 14.54 0.11
N CYS A 195 -11.63 14.34 -0.87
CA CYS A 195 -11.29 15.36 -1.86
C CYS A 195 -11.64 14.98 -3.29
N THR A 196 -12.26 13.82 -3.51
CA THR A 196 -12.68 13.39 -4.84
C THR A 196 -14.08 13.87 -5.18
N ASP A 197 -14.27 14.32 -6.43
CA ASP A 197 -15.58 14.73 -6.95
C ASP A 197 -16.43 13.52 -7.30
N SER A 198 -15.79 12.43 -7.75
CA SER A 198 -16.46 11.19 -8.07
C SER A 198 -15.62 9.95 -7.73
N VAL A 199 -16.32 8.87 -7.45
CA VAL A 199 -15.75 7.54 -7.24
C VAL A 199 -16.29 6.61 -8.32
N MET A 200 -15.39 5.87 -8.98
CA MET A 200 -15.70 4.90 -10.03
C MET A 200 -15.35 3.49 -9.55
N LEU A 201 -16.34 2.62 -9.50
CA LEU A 201 -16.18 1.21 -9.13
C LEU A 201 -15.91 0.36 -10.37
N VAL A 202 -14.78 -0.32 -10.38
CA VAL A 202 -14.40 -1.28 -11.43
C VAL A 202 -14.43 -2.70 -10.86
N GLU A 203 -15.23 -3.58 -11.46
CA GLU A 203 -15.30 -5.00 -11.09
C GLU A 203 -15.33 -5.87 -12.34
N ASN A 204 -14.54 -6.94 -12.33
CA ASN A 204 -14.49 -7.94 -13.42
C ASN A 204 -14.35 -7.33 -14.83
N GLY A 205 -13.61 -6.25 -14.95
CA GLY A 205 -13.40 -5.54 -16.22
C GLY A 205 -14.55 -4.65 -16.67
N THR A 206 -15.55 -4.39 -15.82
CA THR A 206 -16.68 -3.49 -16.08
C THR A 206 -16.65 -2.29 -15.14
N VAL A 207 -17.26 -1.17 -15.53
CA VAL A 207 -17.52 -0.03 -14.65
C VAL A 207 -18.94 -0.17 -14.13
N GLU A 208 -19.08 -0.64 -12.90
CA GLU A 208 -20.38 -0.90 -12.27
C GLU A 208 -21.10 0.37 -11.84
N ALA A 209 -20.36 1.37 -11.37
CA ALA A 209 -20.91 2.64 -10.96
C ALA A 209 -19.85 3.75 -11.02
N LYS A 210 -20.27 4.98 -11.38
CA LYS A 210 -19.51 6.21 -11.20
C LYS A 210 -20.44 7.27 -10.60
N THR A 211 -20.15 7.71 -9.38
CA THR A 211 -21.05 8.62 -8.63
C THR A 211 -20.25 9.42 -7.58
N SER A 212 -20.92 10.32 -6.83
CA SER A 212 -20.30 11.04 -5.72
C SER A 212 -19.86 10.06 -4.60
N PRO A 213 -18.89 10.43 -3.76
CA PRO A 213 -18.41 9.58 -2.65
C PRO A 213 -19.55 9.07 -1.77
N GLU A 214 -20.50 9.93 -1.40
CA GLU A 214 -21.64 9.59 -0.52
C GLU A 214 -22.53 8.51 -1.15
N LYS A 215 -22.89 8.70 -2.42
CA LYS A 215 -23.74 7.74 -3.16
C LYS A 215 -23.01 6.43 -3.41
N MET A 216 -21.68 6.45 -3.52
CA MET A 216 -20.90 5.22 -3.64
C MET A 216 -20.96 4.39 -2.36
N ILE A 217 -20.92 5.02 -1.18
CA ILE A 217 -21.12 4.32 0.09
C ILE A 217 -22.50 3.64 0.15
N GLU A 218 -23.55 4.35 -0.22
CA GLU A 218 -24.90 3.77 -0.29
C GLU A 218 -24.95 2.58 -1.26
N TYR A 219 -24.30 2.70 -2.42
CA TYR A 219 -24.22 1.63 -3.40
C TYR A 219 -23.49 0.41 -2.83
N LEU A 220 -22.32 0.60 -2.21
CA LEU A 220 -21.53 -0.48 -1.61
C LEU A 220 -22.28 -1.14 -0.44
N LYS A 221 -22.98 -0.38 0.40
CA LYS A 221 -23.84 -0.92 1.47
C LYS A 221 -24.98 -1.78 0.90
N LYS A 222 -25.71 -1.27 -0.09
CA LYS A 222 -26.84 -2.00 -0.72
C LYS A 222 -26.43 -3.29 -1.42
N SER A 223 -25.26 -3.29 -2.05
CA SER A 223 -24.72 -4.46 -2.75
C SER A 223 -23.92 -5.42 -1.82
N SER A 224 -23.82 -5.10 -0.53
CA SER A 224 -22.97 -5.84 0.42
C SER A 224 -21.54 -6.04 -0.11
N ASN A 225 -21.02 -5.02 -0.78
CA ASN A 225 -19.71 -5.09 -1.43
C ASN A 225 -18.59 -5.02 -0.41
N PRO A 226 -17.63 -5.96 -0.39
CA PRO A 226 -16.53 -5.97 0.58
C PRO A 226 -15.59 -4.76 0.47
N LEU A 227 -15.61 -4.01 -0.65
CA LEU A 227 -14.86 -2.76 -0.79
C LEU A 227 -15.37 -1.65 0.15
N LEU A 228 -16.54 -1.79 0.75
CA LEU A 228 -17.02 -0.89 1.80
C LEU A 228 -16.00 -0.74 2.94
N GLU A 229 -15.29 -1.80 3.27
CA GLU A 229 -14.27 -1.78 4.33
C GLU A 229 -13.01 -0.98 3.96
N SER A 230 -12.78 -0.73 2.67
CA SER A 230 -11.71 0.16 2.20
C SER A 230 -12.07 1.63 2.35
N VAL A 231 -13.37 1.96 2.48
CA VAL A 231 -13.85 3.33 2.70
C VAL A 231 -13.47 3.78 4.11
N PRO A 232 -12.96 5.02 4.30
CA PRO A 232 -12.56 5.50 5.61
C PRO A 232 -13.66 5.33 6.67
N LEU A 233 -13.27 4.93 7.87
CA LEU A 233 -14.20 4.66 8.97
C LEU A 233 -15.11 5.86 9.29
N SER A 234 -14.59 7.08 9.22
CA SER A 234 -15.37 8.32 9.42
C SER A 234 -16.52 8.51 8.42
N PHE A 235 -16.44 7.89 7.25
CA PHE A 235 -17.53 7.90 6.26
C PHE A 235 -18.55 6.80 6.48
N ARG A 236 -18.12 5.67 7.04
CA ARG A 236 -18.97 4.49 7.26
C ARG A 236 -19.74 4.55 8.58
N LEU A 237 -19.11 5.12 9.61
CA LEU A 237 -19.64 5.14 10.97
C LEU A 237 -20.73 6.21 11.12
N PHE A 238 -21.92 5.82 11.60
CA PHE A 238 -23.05 6.69 11.88
C PHE A 238 -23.53 7.56 10.71
N ASP A 239 -23.24 7.19 9.47
CA ASP A 239 -23.48 8.02 8.29
C ASP A 239 -22.92 9.45 8.42
N ALA A 240 -21.78 9.58 9.10
CA ALA A 240 -21.18 10.88 9.41
C ALA A 240 -20.48 11.53 8.21
N MET A 241 -20.39 10.83 7.06
CA MET A 241 -19.87 11.34 5.79
C MET A 241 -18.53 12.07 5.92
N GLY A 242 -17.59 11.49 6.68
CA GLY A 242 -16.25 12.02 6.92
C GLY A 242 -16.13 12.95 8.13
N ASP A 243 -17.22 13.39 8.74
CA ASP A 243 -17.17 14.26 9.93
C ASP A 243 -16.77 13.48 11.19
N ILE A 244 -15.47 13.51 11.48
CA ILE A 244 -14.90 12.90 12.69
C ILE A 244 -15.53 13.50 13.96
N SER A 245 -15.85 14.79 13.98
CA SER A 245 -16.45 15.45 15.14
C SER A 245 -17.84 14.88 15.43
N LEU A 246 -18.64 14.63 14.39
CA LEU A 246 -19.94 13.98 14.50
C LEU A 246 -19.81 12.54 14.99
N CYS A 247 -18.85 11.76 14.44
CA CYS A 247 -18.56 10.41 14.93
C CYS A 247 -18.23 10.42 16.43
N ARG A 248 -17.34 11.31 16.85
CA ARG A 248 -16.91 11.47 18.25
C ARG A 248 -18.07 11.83 19.16
N LYS A 249 -18.94 12.77 18.75
CA LYS A 249 -20.14 13.16 19.51
C LYS A 249 -21.08 11.98 19.70
N LYS A 250 -21.43 11.27 18.62
CA LYS A 250 -22.35 10.11 18.69
C LYS A 250 -21.76 8.96 19.53
N LEU A 251 -20.43 8.72 19.46
CA LEU A 251 -19.76 7.74 20.34
C LEU A 251 -19.79 8.15 21.79
N GLY A 252 -19.62 9.44 22.12
CA GLY A 252 -19.67 9.95 23.49
C GLY A 252 -21.07 9.82 24.14
N GLU A 253 -22.13 9.70 23.35
CA GLU A 253 -23.49 9.44 23.82
C GLU A 253 -23.73 7.95 24.15
N LYS A 254 -22.84 7.05 23.73
CA LYS A 254 -22.92 5.61 23.97
C LYS A 254 -22.19 5.25 25.28
N ASN A 255 -22.86 4.55 26.16
CA ASN A 255 -22.26 4.05 27.39
C ASN A 255 -21.61 2.67 27.16
N LEU A 256 -20.40 2.66 26.63
CA LEU A 256 -19.67 1.45 26.28
C LEU A 256 -18.61 1.10 27.35
N PRO A 257 -18.40 -0.19 27.67
CA PRO A 257 -17.41 -0.61 28.67
C PRO A 257 -15.98 -0.38 28.16
N ALA A 258 -15.06 -0.06 29.06
CA ALA A 258 -13.63 0.01 28.74
C ALA A 258 -13.10 -1.36 28.29
N LEU A 259 -12.34 -1.38 27.23
CA LEU A 259 -11.68 -2.58 26.72
C LEU A 259 -10.23 -2.65 27.22
N ARG A 260 -9.80 -3.82 27.67
CA ARG A 260 -8.46 -4.02 28.22
C ARG A 260 -7.77 -5.21 27.56
N ASP A 261 -6.44 -5.14 27.47
CA ASP A 261 -5.64 -6.28 27.05
C ASP A 261 -5.73 -7.42 28.07
N LYS A 262 -5.71 -8.66 27.59
CA LYS A 262 -5.64 -9.83 28.46
C LYS A 262 -4.28 -9.89 29.14
N ASN A 263 -4.26 -10.02 30.44
CA ASN A 263 -3.02 -10.08 31.25
C ASN A 263 -2.47 -11.53 31.24
N GLU A 264 -1.92 -11.97 30.10
CA GLU A 264 -1.38 -13.31 29.92
C GLU A 264 0.16 -13.31 30.08
N LYS A 265 0.69 -14.28 30.83
CA LYS A 265 2.13 -14.54 30.86
C LYS A 265 2.52 -15.31 29.61
N CYS A 266 3.02 -14.62 28.60
CA CYS A 266 3.44 -15.24 27.35
C CYS A 266 4.91 -15.67 27.40
N LYS A 267 5.19 -16.87 26.87
CA LYS A 267 6.54 -17.39 26.68
C LYS A 267 7.15 -16.75 25.42
N ALA A 268 8.47 -16.55 25.43
CA ALA A 268 9.16 -15.98 24.31
C ALA A 268 9.59 -17.06 23.30
N ALA A 269 9.21 -16.87 22.03
CA ALA A 269 9.65 -17.70 20.89
C ALA A 269 11.00 -17.24 20.34
N ILE A 270 11.23 -15.91 20.27
CA ILE A 270 12.50 -15.31 19.88
C ILE A 270 12.90 -14.29 20.94
N LYS A 271 14.18 -14.32 21.35
CA LYS A 271 14.79 -13.28 22.16
C LYS A 271 16.04 -12.76 21.47
N ALA A 272 16.00 -11.55 21.02
CA ALA A 272 17.14 -10.78 20.54
C ALA A 272 17.63 -9.84 21.65
N LYS A 273 18.92 -9.81 21.94
CA LYS A 273 19.51 -8.94 22.97
C LYS A 273 20.67 -8.16 22.42
N SER A 274 20.63 -6.84 22.59
CA SER A 274 21.72 -5.90 22.28
C SER A 274 22.31 -6.11 20.89
N LEU A 275 21.46 -6.27 19.87
CA LEU A 275 21.89 -6.49 18.50
C LEU A 275 22.50 -5.21 17.92
N ILE A 276 23.66 -5.36 17.25
CA ILE A 276 24.26 -4.32 16.42
C ILE A 276 24.54 -4.92 15.05
N PHE A 277 24.17 -4.17 14.01
CA PHE A 277 24.44 -4.56 12.63
C PHE A 277 24.60 -3.36 11.70
N SER A 278 25.56 -3.46 10.79
CA SER A 278 25.87 -2.50 9.73
C SER A 278 26.15 -3.23 8.42
N TYR A 279 25.60 -2.74 7.31
CA TYR A 279 25.98 -3.23 5.97
C TYR A 279 27.34 -2.66 5.53
N LYS A 280 27.66 -1.43 5.96
CA LYS A 280 28.94 -0.73 5.71
C LYS A 280 29.52 -0.28 7.05
N LYS A 281 30.86 -0.14 7.14
CA LYS A 281 31.57 0.14 8.40
C LYS A 281 31.06 1.34 9.19
N ASP A 282 30.57 2.39 8.48
CA ASP A 282 30.27 3.67 9.12
C ASP A 282 28.75 3.95 9.28
N THR A 283 27.88 2.99 8.95
CA THR A 283 26.43 3.21 9.00
C THR A 283 25.73 2.07 9.71
N GLN A 284 25.49 2.25 11.01
CA GLN A 284 24.73 1.28 11.81
C GLN A 284 23.23 1.35 11.43
N VAL A 285 22.71 0.19 11.01
CA VAL A 285 21.26 0.02 10.70
C VAL A 285 20.51 -0.49 11.92
N ILE A 286 21.12 -1.37 12.71
CA ILE A 286 20.60 -1.87 14.00
C ILE A 286 21.54 -1.42 15.10
N LYS A 287 20.99 -0.71 16.12
CA LYS A 287 21.73 0.00 17.15
C LYS A 287 21.32 -0.50 18.54
N ASN A 288 22.11 -1.45 19.11
CA ASN A 288 21.86 -2.00 20.46
C ASN A 288 20.40 -2.48 20.68
N LEU A 289 19.80 -3.05 19.62
CA LEU A 289 18.39 -3.42 19.59
C LEU A 289 18.12 -4.67 20.43
N SER A 290 17.10 -4.61 21.27
CA SER A 290 16.53 -5.78 21.95
C SER A 290 15.07 -5.96 21.58
N PHE A 291 14.68 -7.20 21.29
CA PHE A 291 13.32 -7.55 20.84
C PHE A 291 12.91 -8.91 21.38
N THR A 292 11.62 -9.06 21.68
CA THR A 292 11.05 -10.34 22.10
C THR A 292 9.78 -10.60 21.28
N ALA A 293 9.72 -11.75 20.60
CA ALA A 293 8.48 -12.27 20.02
C ALA A 293 7.88 -13.32 20.95
N TYR A 294 6.58 -13.25 21.17
CA TYR A 294 5.84 -14.15 22.08
C TYR A 294 5.25 -15.33 21.32
N GLU A 295 5.30 -16.52 21.94
CA GLU A 295 4.81 -17.80 21.35
C GLU A 295 3.30 -17.72 21.09
N ASN A 296 2.89 -18.33 19.94
CA ASN A 296 1.50 -18.51 19.53
C ASN A 296 0.73 -17.19 19.40
N LYS A 297 1.44 -16.11 19.07
CA LYS A 297 0.91 -14.75 18.95
C LYS A 297 1.32 -14.13 17.62
N ILE A 298 0.51 -13.19 17.15
CA ILE A 298 0.89 -12.27 16.08
C ILE A 298 1.65 -11.10 16.72
N ASN A 299 2.97 -11.11 16.52
CA ASN A 299 3.86 -10.05 16.98
C ASN A 299 4.12 -9.10 15.81
N VAL A 300 3.81 -7.82 15.96
CA VAL A 300 3.98 -6.83 14.91
C VAL A 300 5.12 -5.86 15.25
N ILE A 301 5.97 -5.58 14.27
CA ILE A 301 7.01 -4.56 14.35
C ILE A 301 6.61 -3.41 13.43
N LEU A 302 6.10 -2.34 14.00
CA LEU A 302 5.77 -1.09 13.31
C LEU A 302 7.00 -0.20 13.18
N GLY A 303 7.08 0.56 12.11
CA GLY A 303 8.12 1.59 11.91
C GLY A 303 8.10 2.16 10.51
N ALA A 304 8.66 3.34 10.33
CA ALA A 304 8.82 3.99 9.04
C ALA A 304 9.71 3.18 8.08
N ASN A 305 9.67 3.50 6.80
CA ASN A 305 10.60 2.93 5.84
C ASN A 305 12.05 3.22 6.24
N SER A 306 12.95 2.31 5.94
CA SER A 306 14.39 2.38 6.33
C SER A 306 14.68 2.40 7.84
N SER A 307 13.72 2.11 8.72
CA SER A 307 13.95 2.03 10.16
C SER A 307 14.77 0.80 10.62
N GLY A 308 14.95 -0.20 9.72
CA GLY A 308 15.69 -1.44 10.01
C GLY A 308 14.83 -2.70 10.13
N LYS A 309 13.51 -2.65 9.81
CA LYS A 309 12.55 -3.77 9.91
C LYS A 309 13.02 -5.03 9.19
N SER A 310 13.28 -4.92 7.89
CA SER A 310 13.74 -6.04 7.04
C SER A 310 15.10 -6.58 7.50
N THR A 311 15.98 -5.71 7.98
CA THR A 311 17.29 -6.10 8.52
C THR A 311 17.10 -6.93 9.79
N LEU A 312 16.21 -6.53 10.68
CA LEU A 312 15.90 -7.26 11.91
C LEU A 312 15.32 -8.65 11.59
N LEU A 313 14.39 -8.76 10.64
CA LEU A 313 13.86 -10.06 10.21
C LEU A 313 14.96 -10.96 9.62
N LYS A 314 15.85 -10.42 8.76
CA LYS A 314 16.99 -11.15 8.18
C LYS A 314 17.98 -11.63 9.25
N LEU A 315 18.19 -10.87 10.32
CA LEU A 315 18.98 -11.30 11.47
C LEU A 315 18.28 -12.42 12.25
N MET A 316 16.98 -12.29 12.51
CA MET A 316 16.20 -13.30 13.23
C MET A 316 16.05 -14.60 12.43
N SER A 317 15.94 -14.52 11.10
CA SER A 317 15.91 -15.72 10.24
C SER A 317 17.28 -16.43 10.19
N GLY A 318 18.37 -15.69 10.33
CA GLY A 318 19.75 -16.17 10.18
C GLY A 318 20.33 -15.96 8.77
N VAL A 319 19.61 -15.26 7.88
CA VAL A 319 20.13 -14.82 6.56
C VAL A 319 21.27 -13.83 6.74
N LEU A 320 21.18 -12.97 7.76
CA LEU A 320 22.27 -12.08 8.17
C LEU A 320 22.79 -12.52 9.55
N LYS A 321 24.09 -12.31 9.78
CA LYS A 321 24.73 -12.55 11.06
C LYS A 321 25.01 -11.22 11.75
N GLN A 322 24.54 -11.07 12.99
CA GLN A 322 24.77 -9.88 13.80
C GLN A 322 26.26 -9.69 14.10
N GLN A 323 26.71 -8.45 14.16
CA GLN A 323 28.07 -8.10 14.55
C GLN A 323 28.25 -8.18 16.08
N TYR A 324 27.17 -7.80 16.81
CA TYR A 324 27.14 -7.85 18.26
C TYR A 324 25.75 -8.35 18.73
N GLY A 325 25.68 -8.81 19.98
CA GLY A 325 24.49 -9.29 20.62
C GLY A 325 24.22 -10.78 20.40
N LYS A 326 23.05 -11.25 20.84
CA LYS A 326 22.65 -12.67 20.74
C LYS A 326 21.19 -12.77 20.34
N ILE A 327 20.89 -13.75 19.49
CA ILE A 327 19.54 -14.17 19.15
C ILE A 327 19.34 -15.59 19.65
N LYS A 328 18.34 -15.77 20.52
CA LYS A 328 17.92 -17.09 21.01
C LYS A 328 16.58 -17.44 20.38
N LYS A 329 16.53 -18.57 19.69
CA LYS A 329 15.34 -19.20 19.10
C LYS A 329 15.57 -20.71 19.12
N ASP A 330 14.56 -21.46 19.53
CA ASP A 330 14.70 -22.91 19.70
C ASP A 330 13.87 -23.69 18.65
N LYS A 331 13.20 -22.99 17.73
CA LYS A 331 12.28 -23.55 16.73
C LYS A 331 12.68 -23.16 15.31
N ALA A 332 12.21 -23.91 14.33
CA ALA A 332 12.42 -23.65 12.91
C ALA A 332 11.77 -22.33 12.48
N VAL A 333 12.44 -21.60 11.61
CA VAL A 333 12.02 -20.27 11.14
C VAL A 333 11.90 -20.27 9.63
N SER A 334 10.79 -19.78 9.10
CA SER A 334 10.63 -19.39 7.68
C SER A 334 10.48 -17.89 7.55
N MET A 335 10.83 -17.34 6.40
CA MET A 335 10.78 -15.89 6.18
C MET A 335 10.25 -15.56 4.79
N LEU A 336 9.25 -14.65 4.74
CA LEU A 336 8.86 -13.92 3.53
C LEU A 336 9.71 -12.67 3.42
N CYS A 337 10.37 -12.48 2.28
CA CYS A 337 11.17 -11.29 1.98
C CYS A 337 10.27 -10.16 1.45
N GLN A 338 10.71 -8.91 1.60
CA GLN A 338 10.00 -7.72 1.11
C GLN A 338 9.75 -7.76 -0.41
N ASN A 339 10.75 -8.24 -1.19
CA ASN A 339 10.55 -8.54 -2.60
C ASN A 339 10.25 -10.05 -2.72
N PRO A 340 9.01 -10.45 -3.07
CA PRO A 340 8.63 -11.86 -3.16
C PRO A 340 9.44 -12.64 -4.20
N ARG A 341 9.89 -11.97 -5.26
CA ARG A 341 10.66 -12.60 -6.36
C ARG A 341 12.03 -13.09 -5.93
N ASP A 342 12.60 -12.54 -4.84
CA ASP A 342 13.87 -13.03 -4.27
C ASP A 342 13.78 -14.47 -3.76
N LEU A 343 12.56 -14.98 -3.54
CA LEU A 343 12.32 -16.36 -3.11
C LEU A 343 12.17 -17.34 -4.27
N PHE A 344 12.00 -16.87 -5.51
CA PHE A 344 11.71 -17.72 -6.66
C PHE A 344 13.00 -18.21 -7.33
N THR A 345 13.07 -19.52 -7.54
CA THR A 345 14.25 -20.19 -8.12
C THR A 345 13.89 -21.16 -9.26
N LYS A 346 12.60 -21.34 -9.53
CA LYS A 346 12.09 -22.29 -10.52
C LYS A 346 11.43 -21.58 -11.68
N GLU A 347 11.31 -22.29 -12.80
CA GLU A 347 10.72 -21.77 -14.05
C GLU A 347 9.19 -21.75 -14.05
N LYS A 348 8.55 -22.54 -13.17
CA LYS A 348 7.08 -22.60 -13.06
C LYS A 348 6.63 -22.36 -11.64
N CYS A 349 5.51 -21.66 -11.48
CA CYS A 349 4.88 -21.43 -10.18
C CYS A 349 4.53 -22.73 -9.46
N SER A 350 4.11 -23.78 -10.19
CA SER A 350 3.84 -25.11 -9.66
C SER A 350 5.06 -25.81 -9.05
N ASN A 351 6.27 -25.37 -9.37
CA ASN A 351 7.51 -25.88 -8.80
C ASN A 351 8.03 -25.03 -7.63
N GLU A 352 7.48 -23.81 -7.44
CA GLU A 352 7.82 -22.93 -6.32
C GLU A 352 7.00 -23.24 -5.06
N ALA A 353 5.73 -23.62 -5.23
CA ALA A 353 4.82 -24.00 -4.16
C ALA A 353 3.98 -25.20 -4.57
N GLN A 354 3.56 -26.01 -3.60
CA GLN A 354 2.62 -27.10 -3.84
C GLN A 354 1.22 -26.54 -4.05
N PHE A 355 0.66 -26.78 -5.23
CA PHE A 355 -0.70 -26.34 -5.57
C PHE A 355 -1.74 -27.27 -4.98
N GLY A 356 -2.78 -26.71 -4.34
CA GLY A 356 -3.83 -27.40 -3.63
C GLY A 356 -4.66 -26.43 -2.77
N GLU A 357 -5.13 -26.87 -1.63
CA GLU A 357 -6.05 -26.10 -0.76
C GLU A 357 -5.50 -24.70 -0.38
N LEU A 358 -4.20 -24.59 -0.05
CA LEU A 358 -3.59 -23.30 0.31
C LEU A 358 -3.51 -22.35 -0.87
N THR A 359 -3.17 -22.82 -2.09
CA THR A 359 -3.09 -21.97 -3.27
C THR A 359 -4.47 -21.54 -3.77
N ALA A 360 -5.48 -22.41 -3.64
CA ALA A 360 -6.88 -22.06 -3.87
C ALA A 360 -7.35 -20.98 -2.88
N PHE A 361 -7.01 -21.15 -1.59
CA PHE A 361 -7.26 -20.13 -0.57
C PHE A 361 -6.59 -18.79 -0.92
N LEU A 362 -5.35 -18.80 -1.42
CA LEU A 362 -4.59 -17.63 -1.83
C LEU A 362 -4.95 -17.12 -3.24
N GLU A 363 -5.91 -17.77 -3.93
CA GLU A 363 -6.43 -17.36 -5.25
C GLU A 363 -5.33 -17.26 -6.32
N ILE A 364 -4.46 -18.28 -6.40
CA ILE A 364 -3.34 -18.33 -7.35
C ILE A 364 -3.32 -19.60 -8.21
N ASP A 365 -4.39 -20.36 -8.24
CA ASP A 365 -4.42 -21.62 -9.03
C ASP A 365 -4.30 -21.37 -10.52
N GLU A 366 -4.77 -20.22 -11.01
CA GLU A 366 -4.68 -19.82 -12.42
C GLU A 366 -3.25 -19.62 -12.94
N ILE A 367 -2.30 -19.27 -12.04
CA ILE A 367 -0.91 -19.02 -12.42
C ILE A 367 -0.03 -20.27 -12.35
N LYS A 368 -0.59 -21.45 -12.09
CA LYS A 368 0.13 -22.70 -11.86
C LYS A 368 1.23 -23.00 -12.87
N ASP A 369 0.93 -22.80 -14.16
CA ASP A 369 1.84 -23.08 -15.28
C ASP A 369 2.63 -21.86 -15.76
N SER A 370 2.39 -20.69 -15.16
CA SER A 370 3.08 -19.44 -15.49
C SER A 370 4.52 -19.43 -14.95
N HIS A 371 5.37 -18.62 -15.57
CA HIS A 371 6.69 -18.32 -15.03
C HIS A 371 6.55 -17.32 -13.87
N PRO A 372 7.27 -17.47 -12.72
CA PRO A 372 7.13 -16.61 -11.57
C PRO A 372 7.47 -15.13 -11.79
N TYR A 373 8.15 -14.81 -12.86
CA TYR A 373 8.48 -13.42 -13.25
C TYR A 373 7.46 -12.79 -14.19
N ASP A 374 6.53 -13.59 -14.77
CA ASP A 374 5.50 -13.13 -15.71
C ASP A 374 4.15 -12.83 -15.02
N ILE A 375 4.06 -13.05 -13.70
CA ILE A 375 2.85 -12.82 -12.92
C ILE A 375 2.84 -11.42 -12.30
N SER A 376 1.64 -10.93 -11.94
CA SER A 376 1.48 -9.63 -11.27
C SER A 376 2.16 -9.59 -9.90
N GLU A 377 2.45 -8.41 -9.39
CA GLU A 377 3.08 -8.24 -8.06
C GLU A 377 2.23 -8.85 -6.93
N GLY A 378 0.91 -8.68 -6.97
CA GLY A 378 -0.01 -9.30 -6.01
C GLY A 378 -0.03 -10.83 -6.11
N GLN A 379 0.03 -11.41 -7.31
CA GLN A 379 0.15 -12.85 -7.49
C GLN A 379 1.51 -13.38 -7.01
N ALA A 380 2.60 -12.65 -7.26
CA ALA A 380 3.93 -12.99 -6.77
C ALA A 380 3.96 -12.97 -5.23
N GLN A 381 3.34 -11.97 -4.60
CA GLN A 381 3.23 -11.90 -3.14
C GLN A 381 2.46 -13.11 -2.57
N ARG A 382 1.35 -13.48 -3.20
CA ARG A 382 0.53 -14.65 -2.78
C ARG A 382 1.27 -15.98 -3.00
N LEU A 383 2.01 -16.13 -4.08
CA LEU A 383 2.84 -17.30 -4.34
C LEU A 383 3.97 -17.44 -3.32
N ALA A 384 4.65 -16.35 -2.99
CA ALA A 384 5.70 -16.34 -1.98
C ALA A 384 5.15 -16.66 -0.58
N LEU A 385 3.95 -16.15 -0.23
CA LEU A 385 3.23 -16.54 0.98
C LEU A 385 2.93 -18.04 1.00
N ALA A 386 2.41 -18.62 -0.10
CA ALA A 386 2.18 -20.07 -0.20
C ALA A 386 3.45 -20.85 0.10
N LYS A 387 4.56 -20.47 -0.56
CA LYS A 387 5.86 -21.11 -0.38
C LYS A 387 6.33 -21.08 1.08
N VAL A 388 6.23 -19.92 1.74
CA VAL A 388 6.67 -19.73 3.13
C VAL A 388 5.77 -20.51 4.11
N LEU A 389 4.45 -20.45 3.94
CA LEU A 389 3.50 -21.14 4.82
C LEU A 389 3.58 -22.67 4.71
N GLN A 390 3.94 -23.18 3.53
CA GLN A 390 4.10 -24.63 3.29
C GLN A 390 5.38 -25.24 3.90
N THR A 391 6.32 -24.42 4.35
CA THR A 391 7.56 -24.93 5.00
C THR A 391 7.28 -25.69 6.30
N GLY A 392 6.11 -25.49 6.92
CA GLY A 392 5.76 -26.08 8.20
C GLY A 392 6.51 -25.51 9.41
N ALA A 393 7.33 -24.46 9.22
CA ALA A 393 8.10 -23.82 10.30
C ALA A 393 7.19 -23.40 11.47
N ASP A 394 7.76 -23.42 12.68
CA ASP A 394 7.01 -23.01 13.89
C ASP A 394 6.98 -21.51 14.08
N ILE A 395 7.96 -20.80 13.52
CA ILE A 395 8.07 -19.35 13.55
C ILE A 395 8.07 -18.85 12.11
N ILE A 396 7.14 -17.96 11.80
CA ILE A 396 6.95 -17.40 10.47
C ILE A 396 7.22 -15.89 10.55
N LEU A 397 8.23 -15.43 9.82
CA LEU A 397 8.60 -14.03 9.71
C LEU A 397 8.08 -13.47 8.39
N LEU A 398 7.31 -12.39 8.44
CA LEU A 398 6.67 -11.80 7.26
C LEU A 398 7.08 -10.34 7.11
N ASP A 399 7.82 -10.02 6.05
CA ASP A 399 8.26 -8.66 5.75
C ASP A 399 7.28 -7.97 4.80
N GLU A 400 6.50 -7.02 5.33
CA GLU A 400 5.44 -6.27 4.62
C GLU A 400 4.47 -7.19 3.84
N PRO A 401 3.84 -8.21 4.50
CA PRO A 401 3.05 -9.21 3.80
C PRO A 401 1.77 -8.67 3.16
N THR A 402 1.31 -7.50 3.59
CA THR A 402 0.08 -6.84 3.12
C THR A 402 0.29 -5.92 1.92
N LYS A 403 1.55 -5.75 1.48
CA LYS A 403 1.89 -4.93 0.33
C LYS A 403 1.22 -5.47 -0.94
N ALA A 404 0.67 -4.58 -1.78
CA ALA A 404 -0.03 -4.90 -3.03
C ALA A 404 -1.27 -5.83 -2.87
N LEU A 405 -1.83 -5.94 -1.65
CA LEU A 405 -3.05 -6.67 -1.37
C LEU A 405 -4.21 -5.72 -1.10
N ASP A 406 -5.36 -6.03 -1.65
CA ASP A 406 -6.60 -5.31 -1.35
C ASP A 406 -7.13 -5.65 0.06
N SER A 407 -8.09 -4.86 0.55
CA SER A 407 -8.61 -4.99 1.93
C SER A 407 -9.22 -6.35 2.20
N ALA A 408 -9.97 -6.91 1.24
CA ALA A 408 -10.61 -8.21 1.41
C ALA A 408 -9.57 -9.33 1.54
N PHE A 409 -8.50 -9.26 0.74
CA PHE A 409 -7.42 -10.24 0.84
C PHE A 409 -6.57 -10.07 2.11
N LYS A 410 -6.36 -8.82 2.59
CA LYS A 410 -5.69 -8.56 3.87
C LYS A 410 -6.41 -9.23 5.04
N GLN A 411 -7.74 -9.13 5.10
CA GLN A 411 -8.55 -9.81 6.13
C GLN A 411 -8.46 -11.33 6.01
N LYS A 412 -8.57 -11.86 4.80
CA LYS A 412 -8.45 -13.28 4.52
C LYS A 412 -7.07 -13.81 4.97
N LEU A 413 -5.99 -13.10 4.66
CA LEU A 413 -4.64 -13.41 5.13
C LEU A 413 -4.56 -13.40 6.66
N ALA A 414 -5.06 -12.34 7.27
CA ALA A 414 -5.04 -12.19 8.73
C ALA A 414 -5.77 -13.33 9.45
N SER A 415 -6.97 -13.71 9.00
CA SER A 415 -7.71 -14.86 9.54
C SER A 415 -6.91 -16.16 9.42
N LYS A 416 -6.15 -16.32 8.32
CA LYS A 416 -5.25 -17.50 8.18
C LYS A 416 -4.10 -17.45 9.18
N LEU A 417 -3.51 -16.26 9.41
CA LEU A 417 -2.43 -16.10 10.39
C LEU A 417 -2.92 -16.32 11.82
N GLU A 418 -4.13 -15.84 12.18
CA GLU A 418 -4.79 -16.13 13.46
C GLU A 418 -4.98 -17.66 13.64
N SER A 419 -5.52 -18.35 12.64
CA SER A 419 -5.67 -19.81 12.66
C SER A 419 -4.34 -20.54 12.84
N LEU A 420 -3.24 -20.05 12.24
CA LEU A 420 -1.91 -20.62 12.44
C LEU A 420 -1.39 -20.41 13.88
N CYS A 421 -1.69 -19.28 14.49
CA CYS A 421 -1.38 -19.05 15.91
C CYS A 421 -2.15 -19.98 16.82
N ASP A 422 -3.43 -20.25 16.54
CA ASP A 422 -4.24 -21.23 17.28
C ASP A 422 -3.69 -22.66 17.16
N MET A 423 -3.05 -22.99 16.01
CA MET A 423 -2.32 -24.24 15.80
C MET A 423 -0.93 -24.26 16.45
N GLY A 424 -0.55 -23.24 17.23
CA GLY A 424 0.74 -23.17 17.95
C GLY A 424 1.89 -22.57 17.15
N LYS A 425 1.64 -21.94 16.00
CA LYS A 425 2.67 -21.19 15.25
C LYS A 425 2.86 -19.79 15.83
N THR A 426 4.04 -19.26 15.71
CA THR A 426 4.36 -17.88 16.10
C THR A 426 4.59 -17.03 14.86
N ILE A 427 3.91 -15.91 14.77
CA ILE A 427 3.99 -15.00 13.63
C ILE A 427 4.72 -13.71 14.06
N VAL A 428 5.68 -13.26 13.25
CA VAL A 428 6.30 -11.94 13.38
C VAL A 428 6.13 -11.20 12.07
N ILE A 429 5.44 -10.07 12.11
CA ILE A 429 5.13 -9.24 10.94
C ILE A 429 5.85 -7.90 11.07
N THR A 430 6.57 -7.49 10.05
CA THR A 430 6.97 -6.08 9.91
C THR A 430 5.99 -5.39 8.98
N THR A 431 5.51 -4.22 9.36
CA THR A 431 4.64 -3.42 8.51
C THR A 431 4.69 -1.94 8.89
N HIS A 432 4.25 -1.10 7.98
CA HIS A 432 3.91 0.29 8.22
C HIS A 432 2.39 0.51 8.27
N ASP A 433 1.59 -0.52 7.97
CA ASP A 433 0.11 -0.48 8.03
C ASP A 433 -0.36 -0.52 9.49
N VAL A 434 -0.62 0.67 10.05
CA VAL A 434 -1.02 0.87 11.44
C VAL A 434 -2.40 0.25 11.71
N ASN A 435 -3.32 0.34 10.74
CA ASN A 435 -4.66 -0.25 10.89
C ASN A 435 -4.59 -1.77 10.94
N PHE A 436 -3.80 -2.40 10.05
CA PHE A 436 -3.58 -3.85 10.09
C PHE A 436 -2.95 -4.29 11.42
N ALA A 437 -1.97 -3.55 11.92
CA ALA A 437 -1.35 -3.83 13.22
C ALA A 437 -2.33 -3.71 14.39
N ALA A 438 -3.19 -2.69 14.38
CA ALA A 438 -4.21 -2.48 15.39
C ALA A 438 -5.30 -3.57 15.35
N GLU A 439 -5.64 -4.03 14.16
CA GLU A 439 -6.69 -5.03 13.96
C GLU A 439 -6.24 -6.43 14.41
N TYR A 440 -5.06 -6.85 13.97
CA TYR A 440 -4.62 -8.26 14.05
C TYR A 440 -3.41 -8.50 14.95
N GLY A 441 -2.60 -7.47 15.26
CA GLY A 441 -1.47 -7.61 16.16
C GLY A 441 -1.90 -7.84 17.61
N GLU A 442 -1.24 -8.74 18.32
CA GLU A 442 -1.45 -8.93 19.75
C GLU A 442 -0.36 -8.22 20.58
N TYR A 443 0.89 -8.29 20.13
CA TYR A 443 2.01 -7.53 20.69
C TYR A 443 2.60 -6.63 19.60
N ILE A 444 2.72 -5.35 19.90
CA ILE A 444 3.21 -4.35 18.96
C ILE A 444 4.53 -3.78 19.47
N SER A 445 5.52 -3.74 18.59
CA SER A 445 6.83 -3.11 18.85
C SER A 445 7.01 -1.94 17.91
N PHE A 446 7.50 -0.82 18.39
CA PHE A 446 7.82 0.35 17.59
C PHE A 446 9.32 0.42 17.32
N LEU A 447 9.71 0.26 16.06
CA LEU A 447 11.09 0.34 15.59
C LEU A 447 11.36 1.71 14.96
N SER A 448 12.29 2.46 15.52
CA SER A 448 12.72 3.75 15.01
C SER A 448 14.25 3.86 15.04
N ASN A 449 14.84 4.33 13.96
CA ASN A 449 16.29 4.56 13.83
C ASN A 449 17.18 3.37 14.27
N GLY A 450 16.73 2.14 14.03
CA GLY A 450 17.47 0.92 14.36
C GLY A 450 17.35 0.45 15.82
N GLU A 451 16.41 1.01 16.58
CA GLU A 451 16.15 0.68 17.97
C GLU A 451 14.67 0.35 18.20
N ILE A 452 14.35 -0.63 19.04
CA ILE A 452 12.98 -0.84 19.53
C ILE A 452 12.73 0.12 20.70
N ILE A 453 11.81 1.06 20.47
CA ILE A 453 11.44 2.08 21.46
C ILE A 453 10.54 1.50 22.55
N THR A 454 9.56 0.70 22.15
CA THR A 454 8.64 0.02 23.07
C THR A 454 8.12 -1.29 22.46
N THR A 455 7.74 -2.23 23.31
CA THR A 455 6.98 -3.44 22.97
C THR A 455 5.88 -3.61 24.00
N GLN A 456 4.63 -3.58 23.56
CA GLN A 456 3.47 -3.63 24.44
C GLN A 456 2.34 -4.47 23.83
N PRO A 457 1.39 -4.97 24.63
CA PRO A 457 0.10 -5.45 24.14
C PRO A 457 -0.61 -4.36 23.33
N LYS A 458 -1.44 -4.76 22.39
CA LYS A 458 -2.07 -3.91 21.38
C LYS A 458 -2.71 -2.63 21.93
N ARG A 459 -3.60 -2.76 22.94
CA ARG A 459 -4.36 -1.62 23.46
C ARG A 459 -3.47 -0.65 24.24
N ALA A 460 -2.57 -1.18 25.05
CA ALA A 460 -1.58 -0.37 25.76
C ALA A 460 -0.66 0.39 24.79
N PHE A 461 -0.25 -0.26 23.70
CA PHE A 461 0.59 0.36 22.68
C PHE A 461 -0.11 1.55 22.02
N PHE A 462 -1.29 1.36 21.44
CA PHE A 462 -1.99 2.43 20.73
C PHE A 462 -2.49 3.54 21.65
N SER A 463 -2.79 3.24 22.91
CA SER A 463 -3.15 4.26 23.90
C SER A 463 -1.97 5.11 24.36
N SER A 464 -0.72 4.70 24.08
CA SER A 464 0.49 5.42 24.48
C SER A 464 1.08 6.32 23.39
N LEU A 465 0.53 6.31 22.17
CA LEU A 465 1.05 7.02 21.01
C LEU A 465 0.02 7.98 20.42
N ASP A 466 0.48 9.19 20.05
CA ASP A 466 -0.39 10.23 19.49
C ASP A 466 -0.38 10.26 17.95
N PHE A 467 0.74 9.92 17.31
CA PHE A 467 0.93 10.09 15.85
C PHE A 467 0.82 8.78 15.06
N PHE A 468 1.32 7.66 15.60
CA PHE A 468 1.21 6.34 14.96
C PHE A 468 -0.03 5.62 15.48
N THR A 469 -1.21 6.15 15.14
CA THR A 469 -2.50 5.66 15.64
C THR A 469 -3.38 5.13 14.51
N SER A 470 -4.24 4.18 14.85
CA SER A 470 -5.22 3.62 13.91
C SER A 470 -6.34 4.61 13.60
N SER A 471 -7.06 4.39 12.50
CA SER A 471 -8.24 5.16 12.12
C SER A 471 -9.33 5.12 13.20
N ALA A 472 -9.54 3.96 13.83
CA ALA A 472 -10.47 3.80 14.93
C ALA A 472 -10.04 4.62 16.15
N PHE A 473 -8.76 4.54 16.56
CA PHE A 473 -8.27 5.28 17.72
C PHE A 473 -8.34 6.80 17.53
N LYS A 474 -8.10 7.31 16.32
CA LYS A 474 -8.29 8.75 16.01
C LYS A 474 -9.70 9.24 16.34
N ILE A 475 -10.70 8.38 16.18
CA ILE A 475 -12.12 8.70 16.47
C ILE A 475 -12.43 8.48 17.95
N THR A 476 -11.93 7.43 18.57
CA THR A 476 -12.30 7.00 19.94
C THR A 476 -11.46 7.63 21.04
N HIS A 477 -10.27 8.15 20.72
CA HIS A 477 -9.33 8.72 21.71
C HIS A 477 -9.97 9.77 22.59
N GLY A 478 -9.84 9.60 23.94
CA GLY A 478 -10.43 10.50 24.93
C GLY A 478 -11.94 10.36 25.13
N ILE A 479 -12.60 9.42 24.43
CA ILE A 479 -14.04 9.13 24.54
C ILE A 479 -14.26 7.69 25.04
N LEU A 480 -13.60 6.72 24.39
CA LEU A 480 -13.74 5.30 24.71
C LEU A 480 -12.38 4.70 25.05
N GLU A 481 -12.26 4.16 26.26
CA GLU A 481 -10.99 3.57 26.73
C GLU A 481 -10.75 2.19 26.09
N GLY A 482 -9.60 2.04 25.41
CA GLY A 482 -9.16 0.77 24.86
C GLY A 482 -9.73 0.38 23.50
N TYR A 483 -10.52 1.24 22.86
CA TYR A 483 -11.03 1.06 21.49
C TYR A 483 -9.97 1.51 20.50
N VAL A 484 -9.24 0.58 19.93
CA VAL A 484 -8.07 0.86 19.09
C VAL A 484 -8.17 0.33 17.66
N CYS A 485 -9.14 -0.51 17.35
CA CYS A 485 -9.33 -1.10 16.02
C CYS A 485 -10.81 -1.05 15.59
N GLU A 486 -11.07 -1.29 14.31
CA GLU A 486 -12.43 -1.22 13.76
C GLU A 486 -13.34 -2.31 14.33
N LYS A 487 -12.82 -3.51 14.60
CA LYS A 487 -13.56 -4.60 15.28
C LYS A 487 -14.09 -4.18 16.65
N ASP A 488 -13.39 -3.29 17.35
CA ASP A 488 -13.87 -2.80 18.65
C ASP A 488 -15.15 -1.96 18.52
N LEU A 489 -15.45 -1.46 17.31
CA LEU A 489 -16.60 -0.62 17.00
C LEU A 489 -17.72 -1.38 16.28
N GLU A 490 -17.56 -2.67 15.99
CA GLU A 490 -18.61 -3.50 15.40
C GLU A 490 -19.85 -3.55 16.29
N GLY A 491 -21.03 -3.28 15.73
CA GLY A 491 -22.29 -3.26 16.45
C GLY A 491 -22.53 -2.05 17.35
N VAL A 492 -21.69 -1.02 17.26
CA VAL A 492 -21.85 0.23 18.03
C VAL A 492 -22.82 1.22 17.40
N GLU A 493 -23.18 1.07 16.12
CA GLU A 493 -24.14 1.91 15.38
C GLU A 493 -25.57 1.87 15.91
#